data_33d5c07184eb2fce71347c56101b873f
#
_entry.id   33d5c07184eb2fce71347c56101b873f
#
_cell.length_a   1.000
_cell.length_b   1.000
_cell.length_c   1.000
_cell.angle_alpha   90.00
_cell.angle_beta   90.00
_cell.angle_gamma   90.00
#
_symmetry.space_group_name_H-M   'P 1'
#
loop_
_entity.id
_entity.type
_entity.pdbx_description
1 polymer ?
#
loop_
_entity_poly.entity_id
_entity_poly.type
_entity_poly.pdbx_seq_one_letter_code
_entity_poly.pdbx_strand_id
1 'polypeptide(L)'
;MHQEDIKDAIFVSIFDDEENYRKHYVPTVKLMTSNPNRATERLKELVDNVTMKFCKKNNLNYKDIPKEAKDEIAVDLYNEIIENEISRNRK
;
A
#
# COMPACT_ATOMS: atom_id res chain seq x y z
N MET A 1 19.04 2.34 8.73
CA MET A 1 17.71 2.91 8.47
C MET A 1 16.73 2.35 9.49
N HIS A 2 16.03 3.23 10.19
CA HIS A 2 15.05 2.79 11.19
C HIS A 2 13.81 2.20 10.53
N GLN A 3 13.16 1.28 11.24
CA GLN A 3 11.97 0.60 10.72
C GLN A 3 10.85 1.56 10.33
N GLU A 4 10.63 2.63 11.09
CA GLU A 4 9.63 3.64 10.76
C GLU A 4 9.96 4.40 9.49
N ASP A 5 11.23 4.69 9.27
CA ASP A 5 11.68 5.36 8.04
C ASP A 5 11.44 4.47 6.82
N ILE A 6 11.65 3.15 6.98
CA ILE A 6 11.38 2.19 5.91
C ILE A 6 9.88 2.13 5.61
N LYS A 7 9.04 2.10 6.63
CA LYS A 7 7.59 2.09 6.46
C LYS A 7 7.12 3.32 5.71
N ASP A 8 7.59 4.51 6.12
CA ASP A 8 7.20 5.76 5.48
C ASP A 8 7.67 5.80 4.02
N ALA A 9 8.89 5.33 3.77
CA ALA A 9 9.43 5.29 2.41
C ALA A 9 8.63 4.34 1.51
N ILE A 10 8.24 3.18 2.02
CA ILE A 10 7.42 2.23 1.27
C ILE A 10 6.04 2.84 1.00
N PHE A 11 5.44 3.46 2.00
CA PHE A 11 4.13 4.12 1.85
C PHE A 11 4.17 5.17 0.75
N VAL A 12 5.17 6.04 0.77
CA VAL A 12 5.34 7.08 -0.26
C VAL A 12 5.56 6.46 -1.63
N SER A 13 6.31 5.35 -1.70
CA SER A 13 6.57 4.65 -2.97
C SER A 13 5.32 4.15 -3.66
N ILE A 14 4.25 3.86 -2.90
CA ILE A 14 2.97 3.43 -3.47
C ILE A 14 2.42 4.52 -4.40
N PHE A 15 2.57 5.78 -4.01
CA PHE A 15 2.04 6.91 -4.77
C PHE A 15 3.01 7.43 -5.83
N ASP A 16 4.31 7.26 -5.60
CA ASP A 16 5.34 7.75 -6.52
C ASP A 16 5.53 6.83 -7.74
N ASP A 17 5.22 5.56 -7.62
CA ASP A 17 5.30 4.61 -8.72
C ASP A 17 4.02 4.69 -9.54
N GLU A 18 4.07 5.36 -10.69
CA GLU A 18 2.92 5.58 -11.55
C GLU A 18 2.28 4.28 -12.02
N GLU A 19 3.10 3.28 -12.36
CA GLU A 19 2.60 1.98 -12.79
C GLU A 19 1.84 1.29 -11.67
N ASN A 20 2.41 1.29 -10.46
CA ASN A 20 1.76 0.71 -9.30
C ASN A 20 0.46 1.44 -8.97
N TYR A 21 0.49 2.76 -9.06
CA TYR A 21 -0.69 3.59 -8.79
C TYR A 21 -1.83 3.21 -9.74
N ARG A 22 -1.57 3.17 -11.03
CA ARG A 22 -2.60 2.90 -12.03
C ARG A 22 -3.08 1.45 -12.04
N LYS A 23 -2.15 0.49 -11.90
CA LYS A 23 -2.49 -0.93 -12.02
C LYS A 23 -3.01 -1.55 -10.74
N HIS A 24 -2.62 -1.03 -9.60
CA HIS A 24 -2.94 -1.66 -8.31
C HIS A 24 -3.73 -0.75 -7.39
N TYR A 25 -3.31 0.49 -7.21
CA TYR A 25 -3.97 1.41 -6.28
C TYR A 25 -5.37 1.78 -6.75
N VAL A 26 -5.51 2.30 -7.96
CA VAL A 26 -6.80 2.74 -8.49
C VAL A 26 -7.82 1.59 -8.53
N PRO A 27 -7.48 0.39 -9.03
CA PRO A 27 -8.41 -0.74 -8.97
C PRO A 27 -8.81 -1.13 -7.56
N THR A 28 -7.87 -1.04 -6.60
CA THR A 28 -8.16 -1.35 -5.20
C THR A 28 -9.17 -0.36 -4.61
N VAL A 29 -9.01 0.93 -4.90
CA VAL A 29 -9.96 1.96 -4.47
C VAL A 29 -11.37 1.65 -4.99
N LYS A 30 -11.49 1.28 -6.24
CA LYS A 30 -12.78 0.92 -6.84
C LYS A 30 -13.41 -0.30 -6.17
N LEU A 31 -12.58 -1.29 -5.83
CA LEU A 31 -13.06 -2.50 -5.15
C LEU A 31 -13.55 -2.22 -3.73
N MET A 32 -13.03 -1.19 -3.07
CA MET A 32 -13.44 -0.88 -1.70
C MET A 32 -14.92 -0.55 -1.58
N THR A 33 -15.52 -0.02 -2.64
CA THR A 33 -16.94 0.27 -2.66
C THR A 33 -17.76 -0.91 -3.19
N SER A 34 -17.24 -1.67 -4.14
CA SER A 34 -17.98 -2.76 -4.78
C SER A 34 -17.79 -4.11 -4.10
N ASN A 35 -16.59 -4.41 -3.60
CA ASN A 35 -16.28 -5.68 -2.94
C ASN A 35 -15.16 -5.47 -1.90
N PRO A 36 -15.53 -5.03 -0.67
CA PRO A 36 -14.52 -4.71 0.37
C PRO A 36 -13.60 -5.87 0.73
N ASN A 37 -14.10 -7.10 0.73
CA ASN A 37 -13.28 -8.27 1.08
C ASN A 37 -12.16 -8.47 0.06
N ARG A 38 -12.50 -8.36 -1.22
CA ARG A 38 -11.51 -8.49 -2.28
C ARG A 38 -10.54 -7.31 -2.30
N ALA A 39 -11.05 -6.13 -1.97
CA ALA A 39 -10.20 -4.94 -1.86
C ALA A 39 -9.11 -5.13 -0.81
N THR A 40 -9.43 -5.73 0.32
CA THR A 40 -8.46 -6.00 1.37
C THR A 40 -7.35 -6.94 0.88
N GLU A 41 -7.70 -7.98 0.14
CA GLU A 41 -6.72 -8.90 -0.45
C GLU A 41 -5.81 -8.18 -1.45
N ARG A 42 -6.40 -7.37 -2.31
CA ARG A 42 -5.65 -6.59 -3.30
C ARG A 42 -4.73 -5.58 -2.63
N LEU A 43 -5.18 -4.99 -1.54
CA LEU A 43 -4.38 -4.05 -0.78
C LEU A 43 -3.11 -4.70 -0.24
N LYS A 44 -3.25 -5.92 0.30
CA LYS A 44 -2.10 -6.68 0.80
C LYS A 44 -1.13 -7.02 -0.33
N GLU A 45 -1.63 -7.42 -1.48
CA GLU A 45 -0.80 -7.70 -2.66
C GLU A 45 -0.05 -6.45 -3.11
N LEU A 46 -0.74 -5.31 -3.12
CA LEU A 46 -0.16 -4.03 -3.49
C LEU A 46 1.02 -3.66 -2.57
N VAL A 47 0.79 -3.75 -1.27
CA VAL A 47 1.83 -3.45 -0.28
C VAL A 47 3.02 -4.40 -0.43
N ASP A 48 2.74 -5.67 -0.63
CA ASP A 48 3.78 -6.69 -0.81
C ASP A 48 4.63 -6.40 -2.05
N ASN A 49 4.00 -6.11 -3.17
CA ASN A 49 4.69 -5.81 -4.42
C ASN A 49 5.56 -4.56 -4.31
N VAL A 50 5.04 -3.51 -3.69
CA VAL A 50 5.80 -2.27 -3.51
C VAL A 50 6.97 -2.49 -2.55
N THR A 51 6.75 -3.28 -1.49
CA THR A 51 7.82 -3.62 -0.55
C THR A 51 8.94 -4.37 -1.24
N MET A 52 8.61 -5.35 -2.09
CA MET A 52 9.62 -6.10 -2.85
C MET A 52 10.42 -5.18 -3.79
N LYS A 53 9.74 -4.30 -4.51
CA LYS A 53 10.40 -3.33 -5.40
C LYS A 53 11.31 -2.38 -4.61
N PHE A 54 10.83 -1.91 -3.48
CA PHE A 54 11.60 -1.02 -2.61
C PHE A 54 12.87 -1.69 -2.11
N CYS A 55 12.76 -2.93 -1.65
CA CYS A 55 13.90 -3.69 -1.16
C CYS A 55 14.94 -3.91 -2.27
N LYS A 56 14.48 -4.28 -3.46
CA LYS A 56 15.35 -4.50 -4.61
C LYS A 56 16.09 -3.22 -4.99
N LYS A 57 15.39 -2.10 -5.01
CA LYS A 57 15.95 -0.80 -5.39
C LYS A 57 16.99 -0.30 -4.38
N ASN A 58 16.82 -0.63 -3.10
CA ASN A 58 17.66 -0.15 -2.02
C ASN A 58 18.62 -1.21 -1.48
N ASN A 59 18.77 -2.34 -2.17
CA ASN A 59 19.64 -3.44 -1.75
C ASN A 59 19.30 -3.98 -0.36
N LEU A 60 18.02 -3.99 -0.03
CA LEU A 60 17.52 -4.56 1.21
C LEU A 60 16.98 -5.96 0.96
N ASN A 61 17.04 -6.81 2.00
CA ASN A 61 16.48 -8.14 1.91
C ASN A 61 15.00 -8.08 2.30
N TYR A 62 14.13 -8.53 1.40
CA TYR A 62 12.69 -8.56 1.65
C TYR A 62 12.34 -9.28 2.95
N LYS A 63 13.08 -10.35 3.28
CA LYS A 63 12.86 -11.12 4.50
C LYS A 63 13.15 -10.34 5.78
N ASP A 64 13.92 -9.26 5.68
CA ASP A 64 14.24 -8.42 6.83
C ASP A 64 13.13 -7.42 7.15
N ILE A 65 12.14 -7.28 6.26
CA ILE A 65 10.99 -6.43 6.52
C ILE A 65 9.95 -7.24 7.32
N PRO A 66 9.68 -6.86 8.58
CA PRO A 66 8.72 -7.61 9.40
C PRO A 66 7.32 -7.60 8.80
N LYS A 67 6.61 -8.71 8.98
CA LYS A 67 5.22 -8.81 8.55
C LYS A 67 4.37 -7.71 9.20
N GLU A 68 4.67 -7.40 10.46
CA GLU A 68 3.96 -6.37 11.21
C GLU A 68 4.08 -5.00 10.55
N ALA A 69 5.27 -4.68 10.04
CA ALA A 69 5.49 -3.42 9.33
C ALA A 69 4.65 -3.35 8.05
N LYS A 70 4.57 -4.44 7.30
CA LYS A 70 3.75 -4.52 6.09
C LYS A 70 2.26 -4.41 6.43
N ASP A 71 1.82 -5.05 7.51
CA ASP A 71 0.44 -4.97 7.96
C ASP A 71 0.07 -3.54 8.37
N GLU A 72 0.97 -2.85 9.06
CA GLU A 72 0.75 -1.44 9.43
C GLU A 72 0.63 -0.54 8.19
N ILE A 73 1.48 -0.76 7.19
CA ILE A 73 1.41 -0.02 5.94
C ILE A 73 0.04 -0.26 5.28
N ALA A 74 -0.43 -1.49 5.27
CA ALA A 74 -1.73 -1.84 4.69
C ALA A 74 -2.87 -1.16 5.43
N VAL A 75 -2.82 -1.12 6.75
CA VAL A 75 -3.83 -0.45 7.58
C VAL A 75 -3.82 1.06 7.32
N ASP A 76 -2.65 1.67 7.29
CA ASP A 76 -2.50 3.09 7.03
C ASP A 76 -3.04 3.44 5.64
N LEU A 77 -2.74 2.62 4.66
CA LEU A 77 -3.24 2.82 3.30
C LEU A 77 -4.76 2.65 3.23
N TYR A 78 -5.30 1.67 3.92
CA TYR A 78 -6.74 1.47 4.02
C TYR A 78 -7.43 2.71 4.57
N ASN A 79 -6.91 3.25 5.67
CA ASN A 79 -7.46 4.45 6.29
C ASN A 79 -7.35 5.66 5.36
N GLU A 80 -6.23 5.80 4.66
CA GLU A 80 -6.02 6.88 3.70
C GLU A 80 -7.06 6.82 2.58
N ILE A 81 -7.34 5.64 2.05
CA ILE A 81 -8.33 5.46 1.00
C ILE A 81 -9.73 5.82 1.51
N ILE A 82 -10.08 5.34 2.70
CA ILE A 82 -11.38 5.64 3.31
C ILE A 82 -11.55 7.14 3.49
N GLU A 83 -10.57 7.82 4.05
CA GLU A 83 -10.66 9.25 4.35
C GLU A 83 -10.64 10.13 3.11
N ASN A 84 -9.75 9.84 2.17
CA ASN A 84 -9.52 10.75 1.04
C ASN A 84 -10.32 10.40 -0.21
N GLU A 85 -10.61 9.13 -0.45
CA GLU A 85 -11.27 8.71 -1.68
C GLU A 85 -12.75 8.42 -1.48
N ILE A 86 -13.10 7.74 -0.40
CA ILE A 86 -14.48 7.30 -0.19
C ILE A 86 -15.30 8.39 0.51
N SER A 87 -14.77 8.99 1.57
CA SER A 87 -15.48 10.05 2.30
C SER A 87 -15.73 11.28 1.43
N ARG A 88 -14.80 11.62 0.53
CA ARG A 88 -14.96 12.74 -0.39
C ARG A 88 -16.09 12.52 -1.38
N ASN A 89 -16.31 11.28 -1.79
CA ASN A 89 -17.32 10.96 -2.81
C ASN A 89 -18.73 10.81 -2.24
N ARG A 90 -18.89 10.99 -0.93
CA ARG A 90 -20.20 10.89 -0.27
C ARG A 90 -20.99 12.19 -0.21
N LYS A 91 -20.48 13.22 -0.78
CA LYS A 91 -21.22 14.48 -0.83
C LYS A 91 -22.28 14.46 -1.90
#